data_3e5ba42f79330118e569120860e88e7e
#
_entry.id   3e5ba42f79330118e569120860e88e7e
#
_cell.length_a   1.000
_cell.length_b   1.000
_cell.length_c   1.000
_cell.angle_alpha   90.00
_cell.angle_beta   90.00
_cell.angle_gamma   90.00
#
_symmetry.space_group_name_H-M   'P 1'
#
loop_
_entity.id
_entity.type
_entity.pdbx_description
1 polymer ?
#
loop_
_entity_poly.entity_id
_entity_poly.type
_entity_poly.pdbx_seq_one_letter_code
_entity_poly.pdbx_strand_id
1 'polypeptide(L)'
;MAREGNFLIGRSEGAASGLTWSSILHRRWWLAGAVLVVAAVAAVFTAGSHGRRLAEVVVPYPHELAQVSFAVGGDVIPHEAVRAAASAASAGDPTNTQGWGALFSDVSDVFKQADFGFVNLETPVAPAHSHGSKPFMFDAPVALLDGLKASGIKIVSFANNHVMDQGWPGFTETREHLRDEGLLFAGSGDTVLQQWQPVIVEANGIRVGWLGMTRWLNGNRNPDKDDQPHVNFLPYPGEAGGAPGADEPQVLAAVKAARAQCDFLVVSIHWGIEYAPAPRLEDVDMAHKMLEAGASVIVGHHPHVLQPVETYTTQDGRNTVIFYSLGNFLSNQSRTYVDGLMPDKDGDPRDSMMAMFSAVRKDYGPAGVRVELGHVGILPVWGENNRNELAAGRTKTAIIRPIFIDREIPRLQARLDELSKLGDAKDAFGAAAGLTAEQKKEFVEVTDRLKLLTDRRALLLARTGDDYVIDPPKAPPKKE
;
A
#
# COMPACT_ATOMS: atom_id res chain seq x y z
N MET A 1 12.71 -27.67 -40.21
CA MET A 1 11.91 -28.84 -39.83
C MET A 1 11.17 -28.55 -38.56
N ALA A 2 9.88 -28.41 -38.69
CA ALA A 2 8.94 -28.04 -37.64
C ALA A 2 8.72 -29.18 -36.63
N ARG A 3 8.41 -28.84 -35.37
CA ARG A 3 7.46 -29.58 -34.55
C ARG A 3 6.77 -28.60 -33.60
N GLU A 4 5.54 -28.33 -33.98
CA GLU A 4 4.54 -27.72 -33.11
C GLU A 4 4.15 -28.70 -32.01
N GLY A 5 4.04 -28.19 -30.78
CA GLY A 5 3.45 -28.88 -29.65
C GLY A 5 2.29 -28.05 -29.10
N ASN A 6 1.08 -28.37 -29.57
CA ASN A 6 -0.16 -27.80 -29.01
C ASN A 6 -0.36 -28.26 -27.59
N PHE A 7 -0.45 -27.30 -26.65
CA PHE A 7 -1.01 -27.53 -25.32
C PHE A 7 -2.42 -26.94 -25.28
N LEU A 8 -3.40 -27.82 -25.19
CA LEU A 8 -4.81 -27.48 -24.92
C LEU A 8 -4.95 -27.12 -23.46
N ILE A 9 -5.28 -25.87 -23.20
CA ILE A 9 -5.68 -25.39 -21.86
C ILE A 9 -7.19 -25.62 -21.74
N GLY A 10 -7.57 -26.56 -20.88
CA GLY A 10 -8.94 -26.77 -20.49
C GLY A 10 -9.40 -25.60 -19.58
N ARG A 11 -10.38 -24.84 -20.05
CA ARG A 11 -11.11 -23.88 -19.21
C ARG A 11 -11.95 -24.63 -18.19
N SER A 12 -11.67 -24.46 -16.90
CA SER A 12 -12.63 -24.71 -15.84
C SER A 12 -13.26 -23.37 -15.46
N GLU A 13 -14.54 -23.21 -15.76
CA GLU A 13 -15.35 -22.10 -15.25
C GLU A 13 -15.54 -22.28 -13.75
N GLY A 14 -14.77 -21.55 -12.95
CA GLY A 14 -14.98 -21.38 -11.53
C GLY A 14 -15.55 -19.98 -11.27
N ALA A 15 -16.80 -19.91 -10.85
CA ALA A 15 -17.44 -18.67 -10.44
C ALA A 15 -16.66 -18.06 -9.25
N ALA A 16 -15.96 -16.96 -9.47
CA ALA A 16 -15.34 -16.17 -8.42
C ALA A 16 -16.43 -15.40 -7.65
N SER A 17 -16.76 -15.84 -6.44
CA SER A 17 -17.54 -15.05 -5.50
C SER A 17 -16.61 -14.02 -4.85
N GLY A 18 -16.77 -12.74 -5.21
CA GLY A 18 -16.04 -11.62 -4.58
C GLY A 18 -16.30 -11.57 -3.08
N LEU A 19 -15.25 -11.68 -2.30
CA LEU A 19 -15.29 -11.50 -0.85
C LEU A 19 -14.97 -10.04 -0.52
N THR A 20 -15.93 -9.31 0.05
CA THR A 20 -15.72 -7.93 0.52
C THR A 20 -15.14 -7.91 1.94
N TRP A 21 -14.33 -6.89 2.28
CA TRP A 21 -13.78 -6.68 3.63
C TRP A 21 -14.86 -6.60 4.71
N SER A 22 -16.03 -6.06 4.39
CA SER A 22 -17.18 -6.06 5.29
C SER A 22 -17.65 -7.48 5.63
N SER A 23 -17.45 -8.46 4.73
CA SER A 23 -17.79 -9.85 4.96
C SER A 23 -16.86 -10.51 5.98
N ILE A 24 -15.62 -10.03 6.14
CA ILE A 24 -14.66 -10.57 7.12
C ILE A 24 -15.07 -10.14 8.55
N LEU A 25 -15.49 -8.88 8.73
CA LEU A 25 -16.00 -8.41 10.03
C LEU A 25 -17.35 -9.04 10.38
N HIS A 26 -18.25 -9.20 9.40
CA HIS A 26 -19.55 -9.88 9.62
C HIS A 26 -19.40 -11.39 9.79
N ARG A 27 -18.40 -12.05 9.19
CA ARG A 27 -18.14 -13.49 9.41
C ARG A 27 -17.82 -13.85 10.86
N ARG A 28 -17.21 -12.95 11.65
CA ARG A 28 -16.99 -13.20 13.10
C ARG A 28 -18.31 -13.45 13.84
N TRP A 29 -19.38 -12.76 13.48
CA TRP A 29 -20.72 -12.95 14.08
C TRP A 29 -21.47 -14.13 13.47
N TRP A 30 -21.28 -14.43 12.17
CA TRP A 30 -21.92 -15.58 11.52
C TRP A 30 -21.24 -16.89 11.90
N LEU A 31 -19.92 -16.94 12.10
CA LEU A 31 -19.23 -18.13 12.61
C LEU A 31 -19.61 -18.39 14.07
N ALA A 32 -19.69 -17.37 14.91
CA ALA A 32 -20.21 -17.53 16.27
C ALA A 32 -21.67 -17.98 16.28
N GLY A 33 -22.51 -17.44 15.40
CA GLY A 33 -23.90 -17.84 15.21
C GLY A 33 -24.04 -19.27 14.67
N ALA A 34 -23.23 -19.66 13.68
CA ALA A 34 -23.25 -21.03 13.13
C ALA A 34 -22.77 -22.08 14.12
N VAL A 35 -21.76 -21.76 14.93
CA VAL A 35 -21.29 -22.66 16.02
C VAL A 35 -22.39 -22.82 17.09
N LEU A 36 -23.10 -21.75 17.44
CA LEU A 36 -24.23 -21.82 18.39
C LEU A 36 -25.43 -22.58 17.81
N VAL A 37 -25.73 -22.46 16.54
CA VAL A 37 -26.82 -23.21 15.87
C VAL A 37 -26.46 -24.69 15.75
N VAL A 38 -25.23 -25.05 15.40
CA VAL A 38 -24.78 -26.45 15.37
C VAL A 38 -24.76 -27.05 16.76
N ALA A 39 -24.34 -26.29 17.78
CA ALA A 39 -24.41 -26.74 19.18
C ALA A 39 -25.88 -26.91 19.66
N ALA A 40 -26.79 -26.01 19.27
CA ALA A 40 -28.20 -26.09 19.62
C ALA A 40 -28.92 -27.26 18.90
N VAL A 41 -28.61 -27.50 17.62
CA VAL A 41 -29.13 -28.65 16.86
C VAL A 41 -28.59 -29.96 17.43
N ALA A 42 -27.32 -30.04 17.81
CA ALA A 42 -26.75 -31.20 18.49
C ALA A 42 -27.44 -31.45 19.85
N ALA A 43 -27.76 -30.40 20.62
CA ALA A 43 -28.44 -30.51 21.90
C ALA A 43 -29.91 -31.01 21.77
N VAL A 44 -30.61 -30.64 20.69
CA VAL A 44 -32.00 -31.07 20.44
C VAL A 44 -32.08 -32.57 20.05
N PHE A 45 -31.05 -33.10 19.34
CA PHE A 45 -31.01 -34.53 18.98
C PHE A 45 -30.59 -35.46 20.13
N THR A 46 -30.01 -34.93 21.21
CA THR A 46 -29.52 -35.74 22.35
C THR A 46 -30.48 -35.83 23.53
N ALA A 47 -31.61 -35.10 23.53
CA ALA A 47 -32.60 -35.14 24.62
C ALA A 47 -33.50 -36.39 24.62
N GLY A 48 -33.34 -37.33 23.70
CA GLY A 48 -34.25 -38.44 23.45
C GLY A 48 -33.74 -39.87 23.69
N SER A 49 -32.53 -40.14 24.21
CA SER A 49 -32.11 -41.51 24.53
C SER A 49 -30.99 -41.60 25.55
N HIS A 50 -31.21 -42.46 26.52
CA HIS A 50 -30.29 -42.80 27.59
C HIS A 50 -28.87 -43.13 27.15
N GLY A 51 -27.87 -42.42 27.70
CA GLY A 51 -26.52 -42.92 27.81
C GLY A 51 -25.60 -42.73 26.59
N ARG A 52 -25.89 -41.83 25.64
CA ARG A 52 -24.96 -41.48 24.58
C ARG A 52 -24.01 -40.38 25.08
N ARG A 53 -22.72 -40.68 25.16
CA ARG A 53 -21.68 -39.66 25.28
C ARG A 53 -21.92 -38.63 24.16
N LEU A 54 -21.95 -37.35 24.53
CA LEU A 54 -21.90 -36.27 23.52
C LEU A 54 -20.72 -36.56 22.59
N ALA A 55 -20.99 -36.75 21.32
CA ALA A 55 -19.91 -36.80 20.35
C ALA A 55 -19.18 -35.45 20.44
N GLU A 56 -17.94 -35.48 20.82
CA GLU A 56 -17.06 -34.31 20.80
C GLU A 56 -17.07 -33.81 19.37
N VAL A 57 -17.56 -32.58 19.13
CA VAL A 57 -17.51 -31.97 17.81
C VAL A 57 -16.06 -31.63 17.55
N VAL A 58 -15.36 -32.50 16.87
CA VAL A 58 -13.99 -32.30 16.45
C VAL A 58 -14.04 -31.24 15.34
N VAL A 59 -13.73 -29.99 15.68
CA VAL A 59 -13.51 -28.95 14.68
C VAL A 59 -12.17 -29.26 14.04
N PRO A 60 -12.13 -29.45 12.70
CA PRO A 60 -10.89 -29.83 12.03
C PRO A 60 -9.84 -28.71 12.12
N TYR A 61 -8.59 -29.06 12.36
CA TYR A 61 -7.46 -28.12 12.29
C TYR A 61 -7.19 -27.67 10.84
N PRO A 62 -6.59 -26.44 10.64
CA PRO A 62 -6.16 -25.50 11.67
C PRO A 62 -7.30 -24.59 12.19
N HIS A 63 -7.18 -24.16 13.47
CA HIS A 63 -8.03 -23.14 14.06
C HIS A 63 -7.34 -21.78 14.00
N GLU A 64 -8.02 -20.77 13.51
CA GLU A 64 -7.53 -19.38 13.58
C GLU A 64 -7.73 -18.85 15.00
N LEU A 65 -6.63 -18.46 15.65
CA LEU A 65 -6.61 -17.95 17.02
C LEU A 65 -6.62 -16.42 17.08
N ALA A 66 -5.89 -15.78 16.16
CA ALA A 66 -5.73 -14.33 16.11
C ALA A 66 -5.32 -13.88 14.70
N GLN A 67 -5.60 -12.62 14.37
CA GLN A 67 -5.21 -12.00 13.12
C GLN A 67 -4.76 -10.57 13.37
N VAL A 68 -3.77 -10.11 12.61
CA VAL A 68 -3.33 -8.72 12.49
C VAL A 68 -3.39 -8.32 11.03
N SER A 69 -4.00 -7.17 10.74
CA SER A 69 -4.24 -6.65 9.39
C SER A 69 -3.36 -5.47 9.07
N PHE A 70 -2.95 -5.36 7.80
CA PHE A 70 -2.08 -4.32 7.30
C PHE A 70 -2.69 -3.64 6.08
N ALA A 71 -2.56 -2.31 6.02
CA ALA A 71 -2.82 -1.49 4.86
C ALA A 71 -1.52 -0.74 4.52
N VAL A 72 -0.97 -0.97 3.33
CA VAL A 72 0.37 -0.52 2.95
C VAL A 72 0.31 0.27 1.66
N GLY A 73 0.62 1.56 1.72
CA GLY A 73 0.73 2.44 0.56
C GLY A 73 2.16 2.57 0.05
N GLY A 74 2.30 3.15 -1.15
CA GLY A 74 3.58 3.40 -1.82
C GLY A 74 4.28 4.68 -1.36
N ASP A 75 4.92 5.37 -2.30
CA ASP A 75 5.80 6.51 -2.04
C ASP A 75 5.01 7.78 -1.76
N VAL A 76 5.34 8.45 -0.65
CA VAL A 76 4.81 9.77 -0.27
C VAL A 76 5.90 10.81 -0.53
N ILE A 77 5.72 11.59 -1.61
CA ILE A 77 6.69 12.57 -2.10
C ILE A 77 6.03 13.96 -2.09
N PRO A 78 6.33 14.82 -1.12
CA PRO A 78 5.70 16.12 -0.94
C PRO A 78 6.29 17.19 -1.86
N HIS A 79 6.24 16.97 -3.17
CA HIS A 79 6.60 18.00 -4.15
C HIS A 79 5.94 19.36 -3.84
N GLU A 80 6.48 20.44 -4.34
CA GLU A 80 5.91 21.78 -4.13
C GLU A 80 4.41 21.86 -4.45
N ALA A 81 3.97 21.22 -5.54
CA ALA A 81 2.55 21.18 -5.91
C ALA A 81 1.69 20.37 -4.92
N VAL A 82 2.23 19.32 -4.29
CA VAL A 82 1.55 18.57 -3.22
C VAL A 82 1.39 19.45 -1.98
N ARG A 83 2.44 20.19 -1.61
CA ARG A 83 2.40 21.16 -0.50
C ARG A 83 1.37 22.27 -0.77
N ALA A 84 1.29 22.74 -2.02
CA ALA A 84 0.28 23.72 -2.44
C ALA A 84 -1.15 23.14 -2.36
N ALA A 85 -1.33 21.86 -2.72
CA ALA A 85 -2.62 21.18 -2.58
C ALA A 85 -3.04 21.01 -1.11
N ALA A 86 -2.10 20.67 -0.21
CA ALA A 86 -2.36 20.63 1.22
C ALA A 86 -2.78 22.01 1.74
N SER A 87 -2.02 23.06 1.40
CA SER A 87 -2.36 24.43 1.78
C SER A 87 -3.76 24.84 1.27
N ALA A 88 -4.10 24.48 0.04
CA ALA A 88 -5.44 24.78 -0.53
C ALA A 88 -6.57 24.02 0.21
N ALA A 89 -6.29 22.84 0.73
CA ALA A 89 -7.24 22.02 1.48
C ALA A 89 -7.35 22.42 2.97
N SER A 90 -6.46 23.25 3.47
CA SER A 90 -6.32 23.56 4.90
C SER A 90 -7.60 24.13 5.53
N ALA A 91 -8.32 25.01 4.84
CA ALA A 91 -9.53 25.63 5.34
C ALA A 91 -10.70 24.65 5.57
N GLY A 92 -10.69 23.51 4.88
CA GLY A 92 -11.71 22.46 5.00
C GLY A 92 -11.20 21.18 5.64
N ASP A 93 -10.02 21.20 6.25
CA ASP A 93 -9.39 20.02 6.85
C ASP A 93 -9.96 19.72 8.25
N PRO A 94 -10.80 18.67 8.37
CA PRO A 94 -11.40 18.32 9.67
C PRO A 94 -10.38 17.72 10.65
N THR A 95 -9.18 17.38 10.19
CA THR A 95 -8.11 16.79 11.00
C THR A 95 -7.21 17.85 11.64
N ASN A 96 -7.34 19.10 11.24
CA ASN A 96 -6.52 20.24 11.70
C ASN A 96 -5.00 20.03 11.48
N THR A 97 -4.65 19.39 10.36
CA THR A 97 -3.27 19.07 9.97
C THR A 97 -2.76 19.95 8.82
N GLN A 98 -3.22 21.22 8.77
CA GLN A 98 -2.89 22.18 7.72
C GLN A 98 -3.19 21.64 6.29
N GLY A 99 -4.23 20.80 6.16
CA GLY A 99 -4.67 20.21 4.91
C GLY A 99 -4.01 18.88 4.53
N TRP A 100 -2.96 18.46 5.23
CA TRP A 100 -2.28 17.20 4.88
C TRP A 100 -3.19 15.98 5.07
N GLY A 101 -3.95 15.90 6.16
CA GLY A 101 -4.92 14.82 6.37
C GLY A 101 -6.05 14.82 5.34
N ALA A 102 -6.43 15.98 4.84
CA ALA A 102 -7.44 16.08 3.79
C ALA A 102 -6.98 15.46 2.47
N LEU A 103 -5.67 15.44 2.15
CA LEU A 103 -5.15 14.79 0.96
C LEU A 103 -5.36 13.26 0.98
N PHE A 104 -5.46 12.65 2.14
CA PHE A 104 -5.69 11.21 2.31
C PHE A 104 -7.16 10.86 2.57
N SER A 105 -8.09 11.82 2.52
CA SER A 105 -9.49 11.63 2.93
C SER A 105 -10.20 10.46 2.24
N ASP A 106 -9.91 10.21 0.96
CA ASP A 106 -10.55 9.15 0.17
C ASP A 106 -10.02 7.74 0.47
N VAL A 107 -8.89 7.63 1.18
CA VAL A 107 -8.21 6.36 1.48
C VAL A 107 -7.99 6.12 2.98
N SER A 108 -8.15 7.15 3.82
CA SER A 108 -7.83 7.12 5.25
C SER A 108 -8.66 6.12 6.06
N ASP A 109 -9.88 5.86 5.64
CA ASP A 109 -10.77 4.89 6.30
C ASP A 109 -10.23 3.46 6.23
N VAL A 110 -9.52 3.09 5.15
CA VAL A 110 -8.89 1.78 5.01
C VAL A 110 -7.68 1.66 5.93
N PHE A 111 -6.82 2.69 5.98
CA PHE A 111 -5.71 2.72 6.93
C PHE A 111 -6.19 2.64 8.39
N LYS A 112 -7.29 3.34 8.73
CA LYS A 112 -7.87 3.35 10.08
C LYS A 112 -8.52 2.02 10.47
N GLN A 113 -8.99 1.24 9.51
CA GLN A 113 -9.58 -0.08 9.76
C GLN A 113 -8.52 -1.17 9.93
N ALA A 114 -7.31 -0.98 9.39
CA ALA A 114 -6.21 -1.89 9.58
C ALA A 114 -5.58 -1.72 10.98
N ASP A 115 -5.04 -2.80 11.53
CA ASP A 115 -4.25 -2.71 12.77
C ASP A 115 -3.02 -1.83 12.57
N PHE A 116 -2.39 -1.91 11.37
CA PHE A 116 -1.22 -1.09 11.00
C PHE A 116 -1.34 -0.53 9.58
N GLY A 117 -1.35 0.81 9.50
CA GLY A 117 -1.15 1.57 8.27
C GLY A 117 0.33 1.89 8.08
N PHE A 118 0.82 1.75 6.84
CA PHE A 118 2.23 1.98 6.47
C PHE A 118 2.35 2.70 5.12
N VAL A 119 3.39 3.57 4.97
CA VAL A 119 3.82 4.16 3.69
C VAL A 119 5.35 4.33 3.65
N ASN A 120 5.93 4.54 2.47
CA ASN A 120 7.30 5.02 2.33
C ASN A 120 7.32 6.55 2.41
N LEU A 121 7.98 7.11 3.43
CA LEU A 121 8.18 8.56 3.59
C LEU A 121 9.42 8.99 2.80
N GLU A 122 9.22 9.37 1.55
CA GLU A 122 10.31 9.67 0.61
C GLU A 122 10.66 11.15 0.62
N THR A 123 10.98 11.65 1.80
CA THR A 123 11.37 13.05 2.05
C THR A 123 11.93 13.19 3.45
N PRO A 124 12.87 14.10 3.69
CA PRO A 124 13.12 14.64 5.02
C PRO A 124 11.94 15.49 5.51
N VAL A 125 11.83 15.62 6.83
CA VAL A 125 10.98 16.57 7.56
C VAL A 125 11.90 17.34 8.49
N ALA A 126 12.55 18.35 7.96
CA ALA A 126 13.70 18.98 8.60
C ALA A 126 13.70 20.52 8.45
N PRO A 127 12.63 21.20 8.95
CA PRO A 127 12.50 22.66 8.79
C PRO A 127 13.65 23.47 9.37
N ALA A 128 14.36 23.00 10.42
CA ALA A 128 15.49 23.69 11.02
C ALA A 128 16.79 23.59 10.19
N HIS A 129 16.93 22.50 9.40
CA HIS A 129 18.07 22.26 8.53
C HIS A 129 17.73 22.33 7.04
N SER A 130 16.59 22.94 6.70
CA SER A 130 16.10 23.01 5.34
C SER A 130 16.99 23.89 4.46
N HIS A 131 17.48 23.32 3.36
CA HIS A 131 18.08 24.06 2.24
C HIS A 131 17.04 24.46 1.17
N GLY A 132 15.77 24.31 1.50
CA GLY A 132 14.62 24.50 0.62
C GLY A 132 14.35 23.28 -0.26
N SER A 133 13.12 23.19 -0.75
CA SER A 133 12.75 22.18 -1.73
C SER A 133 13.14 22.66 -3.13
N LYS A 134 13.89 21.84 -3.85
CA LYS A 134 14.29 22.04 -5.24
C LYS A 134 13.83 20.85 -6.06
N PRO A 135 13.84 20.92 -7.40
CA PRO A 135 13.67 19.73 -8.21
C PRO A 135 14.62 18.62 -7.73
N PHE A 136 14.09 17.44 -7.42
CA PHE A 136 14.83 16.27 -6.92
C PHE A 136 15.53 16.43 -5.56
N MET A 137 15.21 17.47 -4.79
CA MET A 137 15.61 17.63 -3.38
C MET A 137 14.35 17.99 -2.59
N PHE A 138 13.99 17.16 -1.65
CA PHE A 138 12.74 17.30 -0.90
C PHE A 138 12.98 17.81 0.51
N ASP A 139 11.93 18.40 1.06
CA ASP A 139 11.77 18.74 2.46
C ASP A 139 10.28 18.96 2.73
N ALA A 140 9.77 18.45 3.82
CA ALA A 140 8.37 18.57 4.20
C ALA A 140 8.21 19.29 5.53
N PRO A 141 7.07 19.98 5.77
CA PRO A 141 6.75 20.48 7.09
C PRO A 141 6.33 19.34 8.03
N VAL A 142 6.48 19.54 9.34
CA VAL A 142 6.06 18.58 10.38
C VAL A 142 4.58 18.21 10.25
N ALA A 143 3.73 19.14 9.81
CA ALA A 143 2.31 18.92 9.57
C ALA A 143 2.00 17.74 8.60
N LEU A 144 2.95 17.33 7.73
CA LEU A 144 2.82 16.12 6.96
C LEU A 144 2.71 14.88 7.87
N LEU A 145 3.53 14.80 8.92
CA LEU A 145 3.52 13.69 9.87
C LEU A 145 2.18 13.64 10.63
N ASP A 146 1.66 14.80 11.04
CA ASP A 146 0.32 14.91 11.62
C ASP A 146 -0.76 14.38 10.65
N GLY A 147 -0.66 14.75 9.37
CA GLY A 147 -1.58 14.28 8.33
C GLY A 147 -1.53 12.77 8.13
N LEU A 148 -0.34 12.17 8.15
CA LEU A 148 -0.16 10.71 8.08
C LEU A 148 -0.83 10.02 9.27
N LYS A 149 -0.56 10.49 10.50
CA LYS A 149 -1.18 9.95 11.73
C LYS A 149 -2.70 10.06 11.69
N ALA A 150 -3.22 11.25 11.39
CA ALA A 150 -4.66 11.51 11.27
C ALA A 150 -5.33 10.62 10.23
N SER A 151 -4.56 10.15 9.24
CA SER A 151 -5.04 9.23 8.19
C SER A 151 -4.98 7.76 8.60
N GLY A 152 -4.42 7.42 9.77
CA GLY A 152 -4.32 6.04 10.26
C GLY A 152 -2.99 5.36 9.97
N ILE A 153 -2.01 6.08 9.42
CA ILE A 153 -0.65 5.57 9.21
C ILE A 153 0.08 5.61 10.54
N LYS A 154 0.66 4.49 10.94
CA LYS A 154 1.33 4.30 12.23
C LYS A 154 2.84 4.04 12.08
N ILE A 155 3.24 3.54 10.92
CA ILE A 155 4.61 3.13 10.62
C ILE A 155 4.99 3.69 9.26
N VAL A 156 6.23 4.16 9.12
CA VAL A 156 6.79 4.58 7.83
C VAL A 156 8.11 3.87 7.54
N SER A 157 8.43 3.66 6.26
CA SER A 157 9.82 3.44 5.85
C SER A 157 10.52 4.79 5.80
N PHE A 158 11.67 4.89 6.46
CA PHE A 158 12.57 6.05 6.35
C PHE A 158 13.96 5.55 5.99
N ALA A 159 14.01 4.78 4.88
CA ALA A 159 15.21 4.32 4.21
C ALA A 159 14.95 4.37 2.70
N ASN A 160 15.29 5.47 2.06
CA ASN A 160 15.15 5.71 0.64
C ASN A 160 16.25 6.65 0.14
N ASN A 161 16.30 6.93 -1.15
CA ASN A 161 17.32 7.76 -1.75
C ASN A 161 17.24 9.25 -1.34
N HIS A 162 16.08 9.72 -0.84
CA HIS A 162 15.82 11.10 -0.44
C HIS A 162 16.01 11.40 1.05
N VAL A 163 16.27 10.42 1.89
CA VAL A 163 16.40 10.63 3.35
C VAL A 163 17.47 11.64 3.75
N MET A 164 18.48 11.86 2.88
CA MET A 164 19.59 12.80 3.10
C MET A 164 19.53 14.04 2.20
N ASP A 165 18.38 14.38 1.62
CA ASP A 165 18.24 15.57 0.77
C ASP A 165 18.57 16.88 1.51
N GLN A 166 18.37 16.92 2.81
CA GLN A 166 18.74 18.02 3.71
C GLN A 166 20.04 17.72 4.49
N GLY A 167 20.87 16.83 3.94
CA GLY A 167 22.11 16.38 4.55
C GLY A 167 21.89 15.52 5.78
N TRP A 168 22.98 15.16 6.43
CA TRP A 168 22.93 14.37 7.66
C TRP A 168 22.21 15.08 8.83
N PRO A 169 22.33 16.41 9.04
CA PRO A 169 21.55 17.11 10.06
C PRO A 169 20.03 16.99 9.81
N GLY A 170 19.59 17.15 8.55
CA GLY A 170 18.17 17.00 8.20
C GLY A 170 17.67 15.56 8.37
N PHE A 171 18.49 14.56 8.08
CA PHE A 171 18.18 13.16 8.37
C PHE A 171 17.98 12.93 9.88
N THR A 172 18.85 13.50 10.71
CA THR A 172 18.76 13.39 12.17
C THR A 172 17.50 14.10 12.70
N GLU A 173 17.25 15.34 12.28
CA GLU A 173 16.07 16.12 12.65
C GLU A 173 14.77 15.39 12.27
N THR A 174 14.70 14.80 11.06
CA THR A 174 13.52 14.04 10.63
C THR A 174 13.23 12.87 11.59
N ARG A 175 14.26 12.15 12.03
CA ARG A 175 14.10 11.04 12.97
C ARG A 175 13.62 11.51 14.36
N GLU A 176 14.02 12.69 14.78
CA GLU A 176 13.54 13.33 16.00
C GLU A 176 12.04 13.69 15.85
N HIS A 177 11.64 14.35 14.77
CA HIS A 177 10.23 14.64 14.50
C HIS A 177 9.35 13.38 14.41
N LEU A 178 9.83 12.31 13.78
CA LEU A 178 9.10 11.03 13.73
C LEU A 178 8.85 10.47 15.14
N ARG A 179 9.85 10.58 16.05
CA ARG A 179 9.69 10.16 17.44
C ARG A 179 8.74 11.07 18.22
N ASP A 180 8.90 12.38 18.09
CA ASP A 180 8.09 13.38 18.80
C ASP A 180 6.61 13.24 18.40
N GLU A 181 6.35 12.96 17.12
CA GLU A 181 5.02 12.70 16.62
C GLU A 181 4.52 11.28 16.96
N GLY A 182 5.34 10.39 17.48
CA GLY A 182 4.98 9.01 17.81
C GLY A 182 4.72 8.15 16.58
N LEU A 183 5.29 8.51 15.40
CA LEU A 183 5.32 7.67 14.23
C LEU A 183 6.49 6.70 14.32
N LEU A 184 6.21 5.41 14.22
CA LEU A 184 7.24 4.40 14.12
C LEU A 184 7.92 4.47 12.75
N PHE A 185 9.22 4.25 12.69
CA PHE A 185 9.94 4.28 11.42
C PHE A 185 10.99 3.18 11.36
N ALA A 186 10.99 2.43 10.26
CA ALA A 186 11.96 1.40 9.94
C ALA A 186 13.01 1.92 8.95
N GLY A 187 14.22 1.38 9.00
CA GLY A 187 15.25 1.63 8.01
C GLY A 187 16.44 2.44 8.48
N SER A 188 16.51 2.77 9.77
CA SER A 188 17.67 3.46 10.33
C SER A 188 17.83 3.18 11.83
N GLY A 189 19.06 3.24 12.34
CA GLY A 189 19.38 3.13 13.76
C GLY A 189 20.09 4.38 14.29
N ASP A 190 20.13 4.55 15.62
CA ASP A 190 20.84 5.66 16.28
C ASP A 190 22.36 5.46 16.25
N THR A 191 22.78 4.23 16.05
CA THR A 191 24.19 3.82 15.96
C THR A 191 24.33 2.69 14.94
N VAL A 192 25.53 2.38 14.51
CA VAL A 192 25.82 1.20 13.67
C VAL A 192 25.28 -0.10 14.30
N LEU A 193 25.37 -0.24 15.64
CA LEU A 193 24.86 -1.43 16.34
C LEU A 193 23.34 -1.54 16.31
N GLN A 194 22.61 -0.43 16.23
CA GLN A 194 21.14 -0.37 16.19
C GLN A 194 20.58 -0.30 14.77
N GLN A 195 21.44 -0.08 13.79
CA GLN A 195 21.06 0.20 12.40
C GLN A 195 20.09 -0.83 11.82
N TRP A 196 20.35 -2.11 11.99
CA TRP A 196 19.59 -3.23 11.42
C TRP A 196 18.58 -3.86 12.39
N GLN A 197 18.24 -3.17 13.47
CA GLN A 197 17.21 -3.67 14.38
C GLN A 197 15.81 -3.44 13.77
N PRO A 198 14.92 -4.44 13.85
CA PRO A 198 13.54 -4.27 13.41
C PRO A 198 12.77 -3.38 14.39
N VAL A 199 11.80 -2.63 13.88
CA VAL A 199 10.75 -2.04 14.70
C VAL A 199 9.75 -3.15 15.04
N ILE A 200 9.59 -3.46 16.32
CA ILE A 200 8.64 -4.48 16.77
C ILE A 200 7.36 -3.81 17.26
N VAL A 201 6.24 -4.24 16.73
CA VAL A 201 4.89 -3.88 17.19
C VAL A 201 4.11 -5.15 17.55
N GLU A 202 3.13 -5.00 18.44
CA GLU A 202 2.28 -6.12 18.85
C GLU A 202 0.81 -5.75 18.76
N ALA A 203 0.02 -6.61 18.16
CA ALA A 203 -1.43 -6.55 18.16
C ALA A 203 -2.01 -7.96 18.22
N ASN A 204 -3.09 -8.14 18.95
CA ASN A 204 -3.79 -9.43 19.09
C ASN A 204 -2.85 -10.59 19.52
N GLY A 205 -1.79 -10.27 20.28
CA GLY A 205 -0.77 -11.22 20.74
C GLY A 205 0.17 -11.70 19.62
N ILE A 206 0.22 -11.08 18.45
CA ILE A 206 1.17 -11.36 17.37
C ILE A 206 2.20 -10.23 17.33
N ARG A 207 3.49 -10.60 17.47
CA ARG A 207 4.62 -9.65 17.32
C ARG A 207 4.99 -9.54 15.85
N VAL A 208 4.91 -8.33 15.31
CA VAL A 208 5.28 -8.01 13.93
C VAL A 208 6.54 -7.18 13.91
N GLY A 209 7.55 -7.65 13.16
CA GLY A 209 8.78 -6.91 12.90
C GLY A 209 8.70 -6.15 11.58
N TRP A 210 9.22 -4.92 11.56
CA TRP A 210 9.42 -4.10 10.37
C TRP A 210 10.89 -3.79 10.20
N LEU A 211 11.47 -4.20 9.07
CA LEU A 211 12.85 -3.91 8.70
C LEU A 211 12.87 -3.10 7.41
N GLY A 212 13.37 -1.86 7.46
CA GLY A 212 13.51 -1.00 6.28
C GLY A 212 14.93 -1.00 5.74
N MET A 213 15.12 -0.79 4.44
CA MET A 213 16.43 -0.60 3.82
C MET A 213 16.31 0.08 2.45
N THR A 214 17.43 0.62 1.96
CA THR A 214 17.52 1.23 0.63
C THR A 214 18.74 0.75 -0.12
N ARG A 215 18.66 0.74 -1.46
CA ARG A 215 19.78 0.50 -2.36
C ARG A 215 20.41 1.78 -2.94
N TRP A 216 19.79 2.94 -2.65
CA TRP A 216 20.22 4.25 -3.17
C TRP A 216 20.27 5.31 -2.07
N LEU A 217 21.24 6.21 -2.12
CA LEU A 217 21.36 7.39 -1.26
C LEU A 217 21.68 8.66 -2.07
N ASN A 218 21.40 8.68 -3.38
CA ASN A 218 21.64 9.83 -4.27
C ASN A 218 23.05 10.42 -4.13
N GLY A 219 24.07 9.56 -4.03
CA GLY A 219 25.47 9.96 -3.85
C GLY A 219 25.85 10.36 -2.42
N ASN A 220 24.90 10.36 -1.49
CA ASN A 220 25.18 10.52 -0.07
C ASN A 220 25.71 9.22 0.55
N ARG A 221 26.21 9.30 1.77
CA ARG A 221 26.72 8.17 2.54
C ARG A 221 26.39 8.32 4.02
N ASN A 222 26.37 7.21 4.72
CA ASN A 222 26.33 7.20 6.17
C ASN A 222 27.58 7.90 6.75
N PRO A 223 27.49 8.50 7.95
CA PRO A 223 28.62 9.09 8.61
C PRO A 223 29.68 8.04 8.94
N ASP A 224 30.94 8.47 9.12
CA ASP A 224 32.06 7.59 9.46
C ASP A 224 32.10 7.21 10.96
N LYS A 225 31.21 7.79 11.79
CA LYS A 225 31.19 7.60 13.24
C LYS A 225 30.10 6.60 13.65
N ASP A 226 30.51 5.55 14.35
CA ASP A 226 29.62 4.45 14.76
C ASP A 226 28.54 4.86 15.76
N ASP A 227 28.71 5.97 16.50
CA ASP A 227 27.81 6.50 17.50
C ASP A 227 26.81 7.55 16.92
N GLN A 228 26.74 7.66 15.61
CA GLN A 228 25.80 8.53 14.90
C GLN A 228 24.69 7.72 14.20
N PRO A 229 23.53 8.35 13.90
CA PRO A 229 22.47 7.69 13.15
C PRO A 229 22.87 7.23 11.75
N HIS A 230 22.50 6.01 11.39
CA HIS A 230 22.79 5.39 10.10
C HIS A 230 21.51 4.89 9.42
N VAL A 231 21.45 5.07 8.09
CA VAL A 231 20.45 4.45 7.22
C VAL A 231 20.85 3.00 6.92
N ASN A 232 19.89 2.08 6.90
CA ASN A 232 20.11 0.71 6.42
C ASN A 232 20.35 0.74 4.90
N PHE A 233 21.60 0.70 4.51
CA PHE A 233 22.02 0.88 3.12
C PHE A 233 22.68 -0.40 2.58
N LEU A 234 22.08 -0.95 1.50
CA LEU A 234 22.57 -2.09 0.73
C LEU A 234 22.85 -1.64 -0.71
N PRO A 235 24.04 -1.10 -1.02
CA PRO A 235 24.33 -0.60 -2.36
C PRO A 235 24.30 -1.71 -3.43
N TYR A 236 23.99 -1.33 -4.67
CA TYR A 236 24.23 -2.23 -5.80
C TYR A 236 25.74 -2.38 -6.05
N PRO A 237 26.22 -3.59 -6.33
CA PRO A 237 27.63 -3.80 -6.64
C PRO A 237 28.07 -2.96 -7.83
N GLY A 238 29.10 -2.12 -7.63
CA GLY A 238 29.69 -1.28 -8.67
C GLY A 238 28.92 -0.02 -9.03
N GLU A 239 27.71 0.22 -8.52
CA GLU A 239 26.88 1.39 -8.86
C GLU A 239 26.90 2.50 -7.81
N ALA A 240 27.16 2.18 -6.57
CA ALA A 240 26.98 3.09 -5.43
C ALA A 240 28.07 4.19 -5.28
N GLY A 241 28.82 4.52 -6.31
CA GLY A 241 29.84 5.56 -6.23
C GLY A 241 30.91 5.33 -5.16
N GLY A 242 31.07 4.08 -4.70
CA GLY A 242 32.00 3.70 -3.63
C GLY A 242 31.54 4.02 -2.22
N ALA A 243 30.27 4.43 -2.02
CA ALA A 243 29.73 4.64 -0.68
C ALA A 243 29.66 3.31 0.10
N PRO A 244 30.24 3.23 1.31
CA PRO A 244 30.22 2.00 2.10
C PRO A 244 28.78 1.72 2.58
N GLY A 245 28.38 0.46 2.45
CA GLY A 245 27.10 -0.06 2.90
C GLY A 245 27.24 -1.52 3.32
N ALA A 246 26.14 -2.14 3.73
CA ALA A 246 26.11 -3.57 4.02
C ALA A 246 26.24 -4.37 2.71
N ASP A 247 26.81 -5.55 2.81
CA ASP A 247 26.78 -6.55 1.75
C ASP A 247 25.56 -7.50 1.89
N GLU A 248 25.33 -8.33 0.89
CA GLU A 248 24.23 -9.29 0.89
C GLU A 248 24.27 -10.23 2.11
N PRO A 249 25.41 -10.88 2.47
CA PRO A 249 25.47 -11.74 3.67
C PRO A 249 25.10 -11.02 4.96
N GLN A 250 25.53 -9.78 5.13
CA GLN A 250 25.20 -8.96 6.31
C GLN A 250 23.70 -8.67 6.38
N VAL A 251 23.07 -8.31 5.26
CA VAL A 251 21.62 -8.06 5.19
C VAL A 251 20.83 -9.34 5.48
N LEU A 252 21.20 -10.47 4.89
CA LEU A 252 20.52 -11.74 5.16
C LEU A 252 20.66 -12.18 6.62
N ALA A 253 21.83 -11.94 7.25
CA ALA A 253 22.01 -12.14 8.67
C ALA A 253 21.11 -11.22 9.52
N ALA A 254 20.96 -9.95 9.10
CA ALA A 254 20.06 -9.00 9.77
C ALA A 254 18.58 -9.40 9.63
N VAL A 255 18.14 -9.86 8.46
CA VAL A 255 16.78 -10.39 8.26
C VAL A 255 16.52 -11.60 9.16
N LYS A 256 17.47 -12.54 9.25
CA LYS A 256 17.38 -13.70 10.14
C LYS A 256 17.33 -13.29 11.60
N ALA A 257 18.14 -12.32 12.02
CA ALA A 257 18.15 -11.80 13.39
C ALA A 257 16.84 -11.06 13.74
N ALA A 258 16.29 -10.28 12.79
CA ALA A 258 15.01 -9.62 12.93
C ALA A 258 13.87 -10.63 13.07
N ARG A 259 13.85 -11.68 12.24
CA ARG A 259 12.83 -12.75 12.32
C ARG A 259 12.84 -13.47 13.65
N ALA A 260 13.99 -13.64 14.27
CA ALA A 260 14.09 -14.28 15.60
C ALA A 260 13.43 -13.45 16.72
N GLN A 261 13.18 -12.17 16.51
CA GLN A 261 12.57 -11.26 17.48
C GLN A 261 11.04 -11.11 17.33
N CYS A 262 10.45 -11.65 16.26
CA CYS A 262 9.02 -11.46 15.95
C CYS A 262 8.39 -12.75 15.41
N ASP A 263 7.08 -12.76 15.35
CA ASP A 263 6.29 -13.89 14.83
C ASP A 263 6.01 -13.72 13.33
N PHE A 264 6.08 -12.48 12.81
CA PHE A 264 5.86 -12.12 11.40
C PHE A 264 6.78 -10.95 11.04
N LEU A 265 7.55 -11.06 9.95
CA LEU A 265 8.51 -10.04 9.53
C LEU A 265 8.13 -9.44 8.18
N VAL A 266 7.95 -8.13 8.15
CA VAL A 266 7.78 -7.33 6.93
C VAL A 266 9.10 -6.62 6.63
N VAL A 267 9.59 -6.76 5.40
CA VAL A 267 10.76 -6.03 4.91
C VAL A 267 10.30 -4.98 3.90
N SER A 268 10.60 -3.70 4.18
CA SER A 268 10.41 -2.61 3.23
C SER A 268 11.75 -2.28 2.58
N ILE A 269 11.78 -2.26 1.26
CA ILE A 269 13.01 -1.99 0.51
C ILE A 269 12.80 -0.99 -0.62
N HIS A 270 13.69 0.00 -0.69
CA HIS A 270 13.71 1.03 -1.72
C HIS A 270 14.80 0.68 -2.75
N TRP A 271 14.40 0.18 -3.93
CA TRP A 271 15.26 -0.49 -4.90
C TRP A 271 14.81 -0.31 -6.34
N GLY A 272 15.58 -0.87 -7.28
CA GLY A 272 15.20 -0.95 -8.69
C GLY A 272 15.65 0.26 -9.50
N ILE A 273 14.93 0.53 -10.58
CA ILE A 273 15.17 1.59 -11.54
C ILE A 273 13.90 2.41 -11.67
N GLU A 274 14.02 3.75 -11.58
CA GLU A 274 12.90 4.66 -11.77
C GLU A 274 12.20 4.40 -13.11
N TYR A 275 10.86 4.35 -13.05
CA TYR A 275 9.96 4.17 -14.19
C TYR A 275 10.09 2.82 -14.93
N ALA A 276 10.86 1.86 -14.41
CA ALA A 276 10.92 0.52 -14.95
C ALA A 276 9.69 -0.31 -14.50
N PRO A 277 8.91 -0.89 -15.45
CA PRO A 277 7.69 -1.64 -15.11
C PRO A 277 7.96 -3.07 -14.60
N ALA A 278 9.22 -3.50 -14.57
CA ALA A 278 9.64 -4.80 -14.09
C ALA A 278 10.83 -4.67 -13.14
N PRO A 279 10.93 -5.53 -12.11
CA PRO A 279 12.07 -5.55 -11.21
C PRO A 279 13.35 -6.00 -11.94
N ARG A 280 14.51 -5.60 -11.43
CA ARG A 280 15.81 -6.13 -11.85
C ARG A 280 15.92 -7.60 -11.39
N LEU A 281 16.59 -8.44 -12.17
CA LEU A 281 16.77 -9.86 -11.80
C LEU A 281 17.51 -10.03 -10.46
N GLU A 282 18.45 -9.13 -10.15
CA GLU A 282 19.14 -9.12 -8.86
C GLU A 282 18.25 -8.71 -7.67
N ASP A 283 17.19 -7.90 -7.92
CA ASP A 283 16.21 -7.57 -6.89
C ASP A 283 15.25 -8.75 -6.65
N VAL A 284 14.91 -9.50 -7.72
CA VAL A 284 14.14 -10.76 -7.60
C VAL A 284 14.93 -11.79 -6.78
N ASP A 285 16.21 -12.02 -7.11
CA ASP A 285 17.08 -12.94 -6.38
C ASP A 285 17.24 -12.53 -4.91
N MET A 286 17.46 -11.22 -4.65
CA MET A 286 17.57 -10.71 -3.28
C MET A 286 16.25 -10.85 -2.50
N ALA A 287 15.10 -10.65 -3.15
CA ALA A 287 13.79 -10.87 -2.52
C ALA A 287 13.63 -12.31 -2.05
N HIS A 288 13.87 -13.28 -2.96
CA HIS A 288 13.76 -14.69 -2.62
C HIS A 288 14.71 -15.06 -1.47
N LYS A 289 15.97 -14.60 -1.48
CA LYS A 289 16.93 -14.81 -0.39
C LYS A 289 16.45 -14.23 0.94
N MET A 290 15.86 -13.02 0.94
CA MET A 290 15.31 -12.43 2.17
C MET A 290 14.11 -13.23 2.70
N LEU A 291 13.25 -13.77 1.81
CA LEU A 291 12.15 -14.64 2.22
C LEU A 291 12.67 -15.95 2.82
N GLU A 292 13.68 -16.58 2.20
CA GLU A 292 14.33 -17.76 2.75
C GLU A 292 15.01 -17.47 4.10
N ALA A 293 15.57 -16.27 4.29
CA ALA A 293 16.17 -15.83 5.56
C ALA A 293 15.15 -15.56 6.67
N GLY A 294 13.84 -15.48 6.34
CA GLY A 294 12.77 -15.39 7.35
C GLY A 294 11.76 -14.26 7.15
N ALA A 295 11.89 -13.41 6.15
CA ALA A 295 10.86 -12.44 5.82
C ALA A 295 9.54 -13.16 5.45
N SER A 296 8.41 -12.55 5.77
CA SER A 296 7.06 -13.04 5.43
C SER A 296 6.47 -12.25 4.27
N VAL A 297 6.76 -10.95 4.22
CA VAL A 297 6.31 -10.03 3.17
C VAL A 297 7.45 -9.09 2.82
N ILE A 298 7.62 -8.82 1.52
CA ILE A 298 8.50 -7.77 1.01
C ILE A 298 7.65 -6.69 0.34
N VAL A 299 7.92 -5.43 0.69
CA VAL A 299 7.26 -4.25 0.13
C VAL A 299 8.31 -3.37 -0.52
N GLY A 300 8.25 -3.27 -1.84
CA GLY A 300 9.19 -2.51 -2.67
C GLY A 300 8.70 -1.11 -3.00
N HIS A 301 9.68 -0.19 -3.12
CA HIS A 301 9.53 1.24 -3.38
C HIS A 301 10.62 1.71 -4.36
N HIS A 302 10.56 2.95 -4.85
CA HIS A 302 11.52 3.63 -5.73
C HIS A 302 11.16 3.64 -7.22
N PRO A 303 10.67 2.57 -7.88
CA PRO A 303 10.39 2.66 -9.31
C PRO A 303 9.34 3.72 -9.68
N HIS A 304 8.55 4.23 -8.73
CA HIS A 304 7.48 5.21 -8.92
C HIS A 304 6.38 4.77 -9.89
N VAL A 305 6.45 3.54 -10.36
CA VAL A 305 5.45 2.85 -11.17
C VAL A 305 5.21 1.47 -10.56
N LEU A 306 4.03 0.93 -10.82
CA LEU A 306 3.70 -0.42 -10.36
C LEU A 306 4.59 -1.47 -11.00
N GLN A 307 4.99 -2.46 -10.20
CA GLN A 307 5.64 -3.68 -10.64
C GLN A 307 4.82 -4.90 -10.18
N PRO A 308 5.10 -6.11 -10.71
CA PRO A 308 4.34 -7.32 -10.37
C PRO A 308 4.23 -7.60 -8.88
N VAL A 309 3.18 -8.35 -8.51
CA VAL A 309 3.04 -9.01 -7.22
C VAL A 309 3.37 -10.49 -7.41
N GLU A 310 4.21 -11.04 -6.53
CA GLU A 310 4.64 -12.44 -6.58
C GLU A 310 4.34 -13.14 -5.27
N THR A 311 3.69 -14.30 -5.32
CA THR A 311 3.65 -15.23 -4.19
C THR A 311 4.79 -16.23 -4.32
N TYR A 312 5.52 -16.44 -3.22
CA TYR A 312 6.65 -17.35 -3.18
C TYR A 312 6.50 -18.32 -2.00
N THR A 313 6.70 -19.61 -2.27
CA THR A 313 6.75 -20.62 -1.22
C THR A 313 8.20 -20.94 -0.91
N THR A 314 8.63 -20.66 0.30
CA THR A 314 10.00 -20.92 0.77
C THR A 314 10.30 -22.42 0.89
N GLN A 315 11.59 -22.78 0.96
CA GLN A 315 12.02 -24.17 1.08
C GLN A 315 11.51 -24.83 2.39
N ASP A 316 11.29 -24.05 3.45
CA ASP A 316 10.66 -24.49 4.70
C ASP A 316 9.12 -24.55 4.66
N GLY A 317 8.52 -24.26 3.49
CA GLY A 317 7.08 -24.38 3.21
C GLY A 317 6.23 -23.18 3.66
N ARG A 318 6.82 -22.02 3.99
CA ARG A 318 6.07 -20.80 4.28
C ARG A 318 5.56 -20.16 2.99
N ASN A 319 4.28 -19.78 2.98
CA ASN A 319 3.74 -18.90 1.95
C ASN A 319 4.12 -17.45 2.27
N THR A 320 4.64 -16.75 1.28
CA THR A 320 5.14 -15.38 1.38
C THR A 320 4.70 -14.57 0.16
N VAL A 321 4.82 -13.25 0.21
CA VAL A 321 4.45 -12.37 -0.90
C VAL A 321 5.47 -11.25 -1.08
N ILE A 322 5.71 -10.87 -2.33
CA ILE A 322 6.54 -9.74 -2.73
C ILE A 322 5.67 -8.78 -3.54
N PHE A 323 5.61 -7.54 -3.09
CA PHE A 323 5.14 -6.40 -3.87
C PHE A 323 6.40 -5.67 -4.36
N TYR A 324 6.82 -5.87 -5.61
CA TYR A 324 8.08 -5.32 -6.10
C TYR A 324 8.10 -3.80 -6.16
N SER A 325 6.96 -3.15 -6.46
CA SER A 325 6.77 -1.71 -6.32
C SER A 325 5.29 -1.38 -6.18
N LEU A 326 4.96 -0.61 -5.15
CA LEU A 326 3.59 -0.09 -4.93
C LEU A 326 3.28 1.17 -5.73
N GLY A 327 4.27 1.75 -6.43
CA GLY A 327 4.14 3.03 -7.12
C GLY A 327 4.03 4.23 -6.17
N ASN A 328 3.69 5.39 -6.73
CA ASN A 328 3.52 6.62 -5.95
C ASN A 328 2.16 6.67 -5.25
N PHE A 329 2.13 6.79 -3.94
CA PHE A 329 0.89 6.95 -3.19
C PHE A 329 0.42 8.41 -3.13
N LEU A 330 1.35 9.34 -2.95
CA LEU A 330 1.10 10.79 -3.00
C LEU A 330 2.27 11.49 -3.71
N SER A 331 2.07 11.99 -4.92
CA SER A 331 3.13 12.56 -5.74
C SER A 331 2.59 13.54 -6.78
N ASN A 332 3.48 14.40 -7.32
CA ASN A 332 3.19 15.28 -8.46
C ASN A 332 3.80 14.75 -9.78
N GLN A 333 4.31 13.54 -9.81
CA GLN A 333 4.85 12.96 -11.04
C GLN A 333 3.71 12.77 -12.08
N SER A 334 4.06 12.77 -13.36
CA SER A 334 3.09 12.71 -14.47
C SER A 334 1.96 13.75 -14.41
N ARG A 335 2.24 14.91 -13.83
CA ARG A 335 1.26 16.00 -13.61
C ARG A 335 0.59 16.54 -14.89
N THR A 336 1.24 16.32 -16.05
CA THR A 336 0.75 16.81 -17.36
C THR A 336 0.09 15.71 -18.19
N TYR A 337 0.01 14.49 -17.68
CA TYR A 337 -0.60 13.38 -18.39
C TYR A 337 -2.06 13.68 -18.75
N VAL A 338 -2.42 13.41 -20.01
CA VAL A 338 -3.79 13.50 -20.54
C VAL A 338 -4.09 12.20 -21.28
N ASP A 339 -5.09 11.49 -20.80
CA ASP A 339 -5.58 10.25 -21.41
C ASP A 339 -5.99 10.45 -22.86
N GLY A 340 -5.64 9.48 -23.72
CA GLY A 340 -5.94 9.51 -25.15
C GLY A 340 -5.13 10.52 -25.97
N LEU A 341 -4.33 11.42 -25.34
CA LEU A 341 -3.44 12.37 -26.02
C LEU A 341 -1.96 12.08 -25.82
N MET A 342 -1.61 11.39 -24.76
CA MET A 342 -0.24 11.00 -24.42
C MET A 342 -0.14 9.48 -24.34
N PRO A 343 1.06 8.90 -24.53
CA PRO A 343 1.27 7.46 -24.33
C PRO A 343 0.84 7.00 -22.93
N ASP A 344 0.21 5.85 -22.82
CA ASP A 344 -0.29 5.30 -21.54
C ASP A 344 0.79 5.24 -20.46
N LYS A 345 2.03 4.88 -20.83
CA LYS A 345 3.17 4.81 -19.92
C LYS A 345 3.49 6.16 -19.23
N ASP A 346 3.12 7.29 -19.85
CA ASP A 346 3.35 8.60 -19.26
C ASP A 346 2.39 8.86 -18.08
N GLY A 347 1.31 8.09 -17.97
CA GLY A 347 0.39 8.06 -16.83
C GLY A 347 0.81 7.10 -15.71
N ASP A 348 1.70 6.15 -15.98
CA ASP A 348 2.09 5.08 -15.03
C ASP A 348 2.54 5.60 -13.64
N PRO A 349 3.27 6.72 -13.50
CA PRO A 349 3.61 7.26 -12.19
C PRO A 349 2.43 7.79 -11.37
N ARG A 350 1.21 7.77 -11.91
CA ARG A 350 -0.03 8.07 -11.18
C ARG A 350 -0.81 6.79 -10.80
N ASP A 351 -0.45 5.64 -11.37
CA ASP A 351 -0.96 4.34 -10.92
C ASP A 351 -0.25 3.92 -9.65
N SER A 352 -1.04 3.48 -8.69
CA SER A 352 -0.55 2.97 -7.42
C SER A 352 -1.45 1.85 -6.92
N MET A 353 -1.03 1.16 -5.89
CA MET A 353 -1.87 0.22 -5.17
C MET A 353 -1.70 0.38 -3.66
N MET A 354 -2.76 0.10 -2.92
CA MET A 354 -2.65 -0.18 -1.50
C MET A 354 -2.59 -1.69 -1.32
N ALA A 355 -1.47 -2.21 -0.84
CA ALA A 355 -1.33 -3.62 -0.51
C ALA A 355 -2.04 -3.92 0.81
N MET A 356 -2.83 -4.98 0.82
CA MET A 356 -3.59 -5.46 1.97
C MET A 356 -3.16 -6.88 2.27
N PHE A 357 -2.69 -7.14 3.49
CA PHE A 357 -2.37 -8.50 3.91
C PHE A 357 -2.63 -8.68 5.40
N SER A 358 -2.52 -9.92 5.87
CA SER A 358 -2.69 -10.22 7.29
C SER A 358 -1.66 -11.25 7.78
N ALA A 359 -1.32 -11.15 9.06
CA ALA A 359 -0.64 -12.21 9.80
C ALA A 359 -1.68 -12.97 10.62
N VAL A 360 -1.75 -14.27 10.46
CA VAL A 360 -2.75 -15.13 11.13
C VAL A 360 -2.04 -16.15 12.01
N ARG A 361 -2.39 -16.15 13.30
CA ARG A 361 -1.96 -17.20 14.24
C ARG A 361 -2.93 -18.36 14.15
N LYS A 362 -2.43 -19.54 13.78
CA LYS A 362 -3.20 -20.77 13.61
C LYS A 362 -2.69 -21.87 14.52
N ASP A 363 -3.65 -22.59 15.12
CA ASP A 363 -3.41 -23.81 15.87
C ASP A 363 -3.60 -25.04 14.96
N TYR A 364 -2.56 -25.84 14.84
CA TYR A 364 -2.53 -27.07 14.07
C TYR A 364 -2.62 -28.32 14.99
N GLY A 365 -3.11 -28.16 16.22
CA GLY A 365 -3.20 -29.23 17.20
C GLY A 365 -1.83 -29.78 17.58
N PRO A 366 -1.58 -31.11 17.39
CA PRO A 366 -0.28 -31.72 17.72
C PRO A 366 0.92 -31.12 16.95
N ALA A 367 0.69 -30.46 15.80
CA ALA A 367 1.73 -29.80 15.02
C ALA A 367 2.09 -28.39 15.54
N GLY A 368 1.38 -27.92 16.59
CA GLY A 368 1.68 -26.66 17.27
C GLY A 368 1.00 -25.45 16.70
N VAL A 369 1.37 -24.28 17.21
CA VAL A 369 0.83 -22.97 16.81
C VAL A 369 1.84 -22.27 15.92
N ARG A 370 1.38 -21.63 14.84
CA ARG A 370 2.22 -20.88 13.89
C ARG A 370 1.55 -19.56 13.53
N VAL A 371 2.39 -18.55 13.18
CA VAL A 371 1.93 -17.31 12.54
C VAL A 371 2.32 -17.37 11.08
N GLU A 372 1.35 -17.18 10.21
CA GLU A 372 1.46 -17.33 8.76
C GLU A 372 0.93 -16.12 8.04
N LEU A 373 1.34 -15.94 6.77
CA LEU A 373 0.68 -15.02 5.86
C LEU A 373 -0.77 -15.50 5.65
N GLY A 374 -1.71 -14.61 5.92
CA GLY A 374 -3.14 -14.85 5.72
C GLY A 374 -3.62 -14.31 4.38
N HIS A 375 -4.63 -13.44 4.44
CA HIS A 375 -5.16 -12.82 3.23
C HIS A 375 -4.11 -11.89 2.58
N VAL A 376 -4.05 -11.93 1.23
CA VAL A 376 -3.29 -10.99 0.41
C VAL A 376 -4.24 -10.37 -0.60
N GLY A 377 -4.21 -9.04 -0.72
CA GLY A 377 -5.03 -8.32 -1.67
C GLY A 377 -4.41 -6.99 -2.07
N ILE A 378 -4.90 -6.41 -3.15
CA ILE A 378 -4.56 -5.06 -3.61
C ILE A 378 -5.83 -4.24 -3.84
N LEU A 379 -5.75 -2.97 -3.51
CA LEU A 379 -6.75 -1.96 -3.86
C LEU A 379 -6.13 -1.04 -4.90
N PRO A 380 -6.66 -1.02 -6.15
CA PRO A 380 -6.20 -0.10 -7.19
C PRO A 380 -6.36 1.36 -6.78
N VAL A 381 -5.29 2.13 -6.89
CA VAL A 381 -5.22 3.55 -6.53
C VAL A 381 -4.82 4.37 -7.74
N TRP A 382 -5.46 5.53 -7.93
CA TRP A 382 -5.08 6.55 -8.88
C TRP A 382 -4.67 7.82 -8.15
N GLY A 383 -3.52 8.38 -8.53
CA GLY A 383 -3.09 9.70 -8.07
C GLY A 383 -3.81 10.80 -8.82
N GLU A 384 -4.86 11.38 -8.25
CA GLU A 384 -5.51 12.57 -8.81
C GLU A 384 -4.55 13.74 -8.85
N ASN A 385 -4.55 14.46 -9.96
CA ASN A 385 -3.80 15.70 -10.13
C ASN A 385 -4.51 16.58 -11.15
N ASN A 386 -4.99 17.74 -10.73
CA ASN A 386 -5.72 18.67 -11.57
C ASN A 386 -4.85 19.80 -12.17
N ARG A 387 -3.56 19.51 -12.38
CA ARG A 387 -2.60 20.49 -12.92
C ARG A 387 -3.06 21.12 -14.25
N ASN A 388 -3.66 20.31 -15.12
CA ASN A 388 -4.12 20.77 -16.43
C ASN A 388 -5.31 21.74 -16.33
N GLU A 389 -6.23 21.51 -15.37
CA GLU A 389 -7.35 22.39 -15.05
C GLU A 389 -6.88 23.72 -14.46
N LEU A 390 -5.88 23.67 -13.56
CA LEU A 390 -5.22 24.86 -13.01
C LEU A 390 -4.53 25.67 -14.10
N ALA A 391 -3.76 25.01 -14.97
CA ALA A 391 -3.02 25.66 -16.06
C ALA A 391 -3.96 26.31 -17.09
N ALA A 392 -5.12 25.70 -17.32
CA ALA A 392 -6.16 26.22 -18.19
C ALA A 392 -7.07 27.29 -17.53
N GLY A 393 -6.82 27.61 -16.26
CA GLY A 393 -7.64 28.58 -15.50
C GLY A 393 -9.07 28.12 -15.21
N ARG A 394 -9.37 26.81 -15.36
CA ARG A 394 -10.70 26.23 -15.09
C ARG A 394 -11.00 26.10 -13.61
N THR A 395 -9.97 26.03 -12.78
CA THR A 395 -10.04 26.05 -11.31
C THR A 395 -8.90 26.87 -10.73
N LYS A 396 -9.05 27.31 -9.48
CA LYS A 396 -8.00 27.97 -8.68
C LYS A 396 -7.51 27.08 -7.54
N THR A 397 -8.18 25.96 -7.28
CA THR A 397 -7.86 25.05 -6.18
C THR A 397 -7.04 23.90 -6.69
N ALA A 398 -5.83 23.72 -6.15
CA ALA A 398 -4.98 22.58 -6.42
C ALA A 398 -5.53 21.31 -5.75
N ILE A 399 -5.60 20.22 -6.49
CA ILE A 399 -6.02 18.90 -6.01
C ILE A 399 -4.94 17.91 -6.42
N ILE A 400 -4.30 17.30 -5.42
CA ILE A 400 -3.40 16.14 -5.58
C ILE A 400 -3.72 15.20 -4.43
N ARG A 401 -4.19 13.99 -4.73
CA ARG A 401 -4.59 13.01 -3.71
C ARG A 401 -4.71 11.60 -4.28
N PRO A 402 -4.50 10.54 -3.48
CA PRO A 402 -4.82 9.18 -3.87
C PRO A 402 -6.34 8.94 -3.78
N ILE A 403 -6.88 8.21 -4.75
CA ILE A 403 -8.28 7.72 -4.73
C ILE A 403 -8.32 6.24 -5.07
N PHE A 404 -9.28 5.49 -4.50
CA PHE A 404 -9.55 4.12 -4.91
C PHE A 404 -10.35 4.11 -6.21
N ILE A 405 -9.77 3.52 -7.26
CA ILE A 405 -10.41 3.41 -8.58
C ILE A 405 -11.75 2.67 -8.46
N ASP A 406 -11.80 1.59 -7.71
CA ASP A 406 -12.97 0.73 -7.56
C ASP A 406 -14.10 1.32 -6.68
N ARG A 407 -13.82 2.45 -5.99
CA ARG A 407 -14.88 3.29 -5.39
C ARG A 407 -15.40 4.34 -6.35
N GLU A 408 -14.51 4.90 -7.17
CA GLU A 408 -14.84 6.02 -8.03
C GLU A 408 -15.60 5.58 -9.29
N ILE A 409 -15.22 4.47 -9.92
CA ILE A 409 -15.92 3.94 -11.12
C ILE A 409 -17.43 3.76 -10.88
N PRO A 410 -17.91 3.05 -9.85
CA PRO A 410 -19.35 2.92 -9.60
C PRO A 410 -20.05 4.24 -9.31
N ARG A 411 -19.37 5.20 -8.66
CA ARG A 411 -19.91 6.54 -8.38
C ARG A 411 -20.11 7.33 -9.67
N LEU A 412 -19.13 7.29 -10.57
CA LEU A 412 -19.22 7.96 -11.88
C LEU A 412 -20.28 7.31 -12.76
N GLN A 413 -20.37 5.97 -12.77
CA GLN A 413 -21.39 5.26 -13.52
C GLN A 413 -22.81 5.63 -13.04
N ALA A 414 -23.03 5.66 -11.73
CA ALA A 414 -24.31 6.05 -11.15
C ALA A 414 -24.67 7.50 -11.56
N ARG A 415 -23.70 8.43 -11.55
CA ARG A 415 -23.92 9.81 -11.96
C ARG A 415 -24.23 9.92 -13.45
N LEU A 416 -23.55 9.13 -14.29
CA LEU A 416 -23.80 9.08 -15.72
C LEU A 416 -25.23 8.57 -16.03
N ASP A 417 -25.66 7.54 -15.28
CA ASP A 417 -27.02 6.97 -15.39
C ASP A 417 -28.09 7.99 -14.97
N GLU A 418 -27.84 8.80 -13.93
CA GLU A 418 -28.73 9.91 -13.52
C GLU A 418 -28.85 10.96 -14.61
N LEU A 419 -27.72 11.44 -15.14
CA LEU A 419 -27.71 12.44 -16.21
C LEU A 419 -28.40 11.91 -17.49
N SER A 420 -28.23 10.63 -17.80
CA SER A 420 -28.86 9.98 -18.96
C SER A 420 -30.39 9.89 -18.85
N LYS A 421 -30.93 9.79 -17.62
CA LYS A 421 -32.40 9.72 -17.37
C LYS A 421 -33.10 11.08 -17.44
N LEU A 422 -32.35 12.19 -17.39
CA LEU A 422 -32.92 13.54 -17.39
C LEU A 422 -33.46 14.00 -18.76
N GLY A 423 -33.35 13.17 -19.81
CA GLY A 423 -33.87 13.50 -21.13
C GLY A 423 -34.30 12.26 -21.93
N ASP A 424 -35.36 12.42 -22.74
CA ASP A 424 -35.97 11.31 -23.49
C ASP A 424 -35.21 10.94 -24.78
N ALA A 425 -34.24 11.74 -25.19
CA ALA A 425 -33.44 11.49 -26.39
C ALA A 425 -31.96 11.77 -26.15
N LYS A 426 -31.10 11.02 -26.84
CA LYS A 426 -29.66 11.24 -26.84
C LYS A 426 -29.25 12.16 -27.97
N ASP A 427 -28.36 13.13 -27.71
CA ASP A 427 -27.72 13.95 -28.73
C ASP A 427 -26.61 13.21 -29.49
N ALA A 428 -25.87 13.88 -30.38
CA ALA A 428 -24.79 13.29 -31.17
C ALA A 428 -23.64 12.79 -30.35
N PHE A 429 -23.55 13.15 -29.07
CA PHE A 429 -22.51 12.67 -28.09
C PHE A 429 -23.06 11.63 -27.12
N GLY A 430 -24.30 11.19 -27.29
CA GLY A 430 -24.94 10.21 -26.40
C GLY A 430 -25.57 10.81 -25.15
N ALA A 431 -25.48 12.12 -24.94
CA ALA A 431 -26.11 12.80 -23.82
C ALA A 431 -27.62 13.01 -24.05
N ALA A 432 -28.39 13.03 -22.95
CA ALA A 432 -29.83 13.30 -23.02
C ALA A 432 -30.13 14.69 -23.60
N ALA A 433 -31.02 14.78 -24.57
CA ALA A 433 -31.33 16.04 -25.29
C ALA A 433 -31.92 17.15 -24.40
N GLY A 434 -32.55 16.78 -23.27
CA GLY A 434 -33.14 17.68 -22.28
C GLY A 434 -32.15 18.29 -21.27
N LEU A 435 -30.84 17.95 -21.34
CA LEU A 435 -29.86 18.47 -20.38
C LEU A 435 -29.58 19.97 -20.59
N THR A 436 -29.39 20.69 -19.50
CA THR A 436 -28.84 22.06 -19.52
C THR A 436 -27.40 22.06 -20.05
N ALA A 437 -26.87 23.23 -20.41
CA ALA A 437 -25.50 23.38 -20.88
C ALA A 437 -24.48 22.91 -19.84
N GLU A 438 -24.72 23.15 -18.53
CA GLU A 438 -23.90 22.68 -17.42
C GLU A 438 -23.96 21.16 -17.27
N GLN A 439 -25.17 20.57 -17.36
CA GLN A 439 -25.33 19.11 -17.27
C GLN A 439 -24.69 18.40 -18.48
N LYS A 440 -24.73 19.00 -19.69
CA LYS A 440 -24.02 18.46 -20.86
C LYS A 440 -22.50 18.48 -20.65
N LYS A 441 -21.97 19.56 -20.08
CA LYS A 441 -20.57 19.68 -19.76
C LYS A 441 -20.19 18.62 -18.69
N GLU A 442 -20.97 18.48 -17.62
CA GLU A 442 -20.78 17.49 -16.59
C GLU A 442 -20.83 16.06 -17.17
N PHE A 443 -21.77 15.79 -18.09
CA PHE A 443 -21.88 14.48 -18.76
C PHE A 443 -20.57 14.09 -19.47
N VAL A 444 -19.97 15.03 -20.21
CA VAL A 444 -18.69 14.80 -20.89
C VAL A 444 -17.57 14.57 -19.87
N GLU A 445 -17.46 15.43 -18.85
CA GLU A 445 -16.43 15.31 -17.81
C GLU A 445 -16.52 13.98 -17.05
N VAL A 446 -17.73 13.51 -16.70
CA VAL A 446 -17.95 12.23 -16.03
C VAL A 446 -17.63 11.07 -16.97
N THR A 447 -17.99 11.17 -18.26
CA THR A 447 -17.68 10.12 -19.25
C THR A 447 -16.18 9.97 -19.46
N ASP A 448 -15.45 11.08 -19.65
CA ASP A 448 -14.01 11.07 -19.85
C ASP A 448 -13.28 10.52 -18.62
N ARG A 449 -13.72 10.93 -17.42
CA ARG A 449 -13.16 10.45 -16.18
C ARG A 449 -13.42 8.95 -15.93
N LEU A 450 -14.64 8.48 -16.24
CA LEU A 450 -14.99 7.06 -16.16
C LEU A 450 -14.13 6.23 -17.10
N LYS A 451 -13.95 6.71 -18.34
CA LYS A 451 -13.07 6.08 -19.33
C LYS A 451 -11.63 6.00 -18.80
N LEU A 452 -11.06 7.14 -18.39
CA LEU A 452 -9.71 7.22 -17.84
C LEU A 452 -9.51 6.16 -16.73
N LEU A 453 -10.36 6.15 -15.69
CA LEU A 453 -10.19 5.25 -14.56
C LEU A 453 -10.39 3.78 -14.94
N THR A 454 -11.28 3.48 -15.91
CA THR A 454 -11.47 2.11 -16.42
C THR A 454 -10.22 1.63 -17.16
N ASP A 455 -9.66 2.46 -18.04
CA ASP A 455 -8.45 2.13 -18.79
C ASP A 455 -7.23 1.99 -17.87
N ARG A 456 -7.05 2.93 -16.91
CA ARG A 456 -5.95 2.85 -15.93
C ARG A 456 -6.07 1.61 -15.03
N ARG A 457 -7.31 1.25 -14.62
CA ARG A 457 -7.55 0.00 -13.90
C ARG A 457 -7.08 -1.21 -14.68
N ALA A 458 -7.43 -1.29 -15.97
CA ALA A 458 -7.02 -2.41 -16.83
C ALA A 458 -5.50 -2.51 -16.97
N LEU A 459 -4.79 -1.37 -17.16
CA LEU A 459 -3.33 -1.33 -17.24
C LEU A 459 -2.66 -1.73 -15.92
N LEU A 460 -3.21 -1.27 -14.79
CA LEU A 460 -2.75 -1.65 -13.45
C LEU A 460 -2.83 -3.16 -13.26
N LEU A 461 -4.00 -3.76 -13.56
CA LEU A 461 -4.22 -5.20 -13.40
C LEU A 461 -3.34 -6.03 -14.33
N ALA A 462 -3.11 -5.57 -15.56
CA ALA A 462 -2.18 -6.23 -16.48
C ALA A 462 -0.75 -6.31 -15.93
N ARG A 463 -0.38 -5.40 -15.03
CA ARG A 463 0.96 -5.32 -14.42
C ARG A 463 1.07 -6.06 -13.10
N THR A 464 0.05 -5.97 -12.26
CA THR A 464 0.09 -6.55 -10.89
C THR A 464 -0.54 -7.94 -10.80
N GLY A 465 -1.33 -8.34 -11.79
CA GLY A 465 -2.22 -9.50 -11.75
C GLY A 465 -3.61 -9.15 -11.18
N ASP A 466 -4.65 -9.82 -11.64
CA ASP A 466 -6.03 -9.63 -11.22
C ASP A 466 -6.44 -10.54 -10.04
N ASP A 467 -5.68 -11.59 -9.78
CA ASP A 467 -5.95 -12.57 -8.72
C ASP A 467 -5.93 -11.96 -7.30
N TYR A 468 -5.25 -10.82 -7.13
CA TYR A 468 -5.10 -10.16 -5.83
C TYR A 468 -6.10 -9.03 -5.60
N VAL A 469 -6.90 -8.64 -6.59
CA VAL A 469 -7.81 -7.50 -6.45
C VAL A 469 -8.92 -7.78 -5.46
N ILE A 470 -9.10 -6.87 -4.51
CA ILE A 470 -10.20 -6.90 -3.55
C ILE A 470 -11.03 -5.63 -3.65
N ASP A 471 -12.31 -5.71 -3.30
CA ASP A 471 -13.15 -4.53 -3.22
C ASP A 471 -12.74 -3.65 -2.03
N PRO A 472 -12.62 -2.34 -2.21
CA PRO A 472 -12.38 -1.43 -1.09
C PRO A 472 -13.60 -1.46 -0.15
N PRO A 473 -13.40 -1.34 1.18
CA PRO A 473 -14.50 -1.18 2.11
C PRO A 473 -15.40 -0.02 1.68
N LYS A 474 -16.72 -0.13 1.89
CA LYS A 474 -17.62 0.99 1.59
C LYS A 474 -17.17 2.23 2.36
N ALA A 475 -17.06 3.34 1.66
CA ALA A 475 -16.75 4.61 2.31
C ALA A 475 -17.80 4.91 3.42
N PRO A 476 -17.38 5.42 4.57
CA PRO A 476 -18.34 5.86 5.58
C PRO A 476 -19.25 6.94 4.98
N PRO A 477 -20.53 7.00 5.39
CA PRO A 477 -21.43 8.05 4.92
C PRO A 477 -20.80 9.40 5.25
N LYS A 478 -20.77 10.31 4.27
CA LYS A 478 -20.34 11.69 4.52
C LYS A 478 -21.25 12.26 5.59
N LYS A 479 -20.69 12.73 6.70
CA LYS A 479 -21.44 13.53 7.67
C LYS A 479 -21.81 14.81 6.95
N GLU A 480 -23.12 15.02 6.74
CA GLU A 480 -23.70 16.27 6.28
C GLU A 480 -23.41 17.40 7.28
#